data_701fe44e963991bc5e009863801a3057
#
_entry.id   701fe44e963991bc5e009863801a3057
#
_cell.length_a   1.000
_cell.length_b   1.000
_cell.length_c   1.000
_cell.angle_alpha   90.00
_cell.angle_beta   90.00
_cell.angle_gamma   90.00
#
_symmetry.space_group_name_H-M   'P 1'
#
loop_
_entity.id
_entity.type
_entity.pdbx_description
1 polymer ?
#
loop_
_entity_poly.entity_id
_entity_poly.type
_entity_poly.pdbx_seq_one_letter_code
_entity_poly.pdbx_strand_id
1 'polypeptide(L)'
;MASIIKRKSKYSVVYYYTDEKGEKHQKWETCQDHAEAKRRKAEIENQQGNGTFIPPQELTVKDFLRDFVKIYGTSHWALSTYESNCALIANYINPAIGDMAVQDISPKFVDEFYVRLQRTRPVAKKNKRPQSEYLTPGTIHSIHKVLRCAFEQAVKWEIIARNPFPHANKPKTNYKKRDIWTADMIRKALDECDDMKLY
;
A
#
# COMPACT_ATOMS: atom_id res chain seq x y z
N MET A 1 4.34 -7.82 30.50
CA MET A 1 3.01 -8.08 31.10
C MET A 1 2.09 -6.92 30.76
N ALA A 2 0.87 -7.21 30.33
CA ALA A 2 -0.15 -6.21 30.07
C ALA A 2 -1.16 -6.14 31.25
N SER A 3 -1.70 -4.96 31.56
CA SER A 3 -2.69 -4.76 32.62
C SER A 3 -3.96 -4.09 32.09
N ILE A 4 -5.10 -4.34 32.71
CA ILE A 4 -6.36 -3.70 32.36
C ILE A 4 -6.67 -2.67 33.42
N ILE A 5 -6.92 -1.42 33.02
CA ILE A 5 -7.28 -0.31 33.91
C ILE A 5 -8.66 0.21 33.50
N LYS A 6 -9.59 0.28 34.48
CA LYS A 6 -10.90 0.89 34.26
C LYS A 6 -10.82 2.40 34.48
N ARG A 7 -11.23 3.18 33.48
CA ARG A 7 -11.33 4.64 33.57
C ARG A 7 -12.74 5.09 33.20
N LYS A 8 -13.46 5.63 34.18
CA LYS A 8 -14.88 6.03 34.02
C LYS A 8 -15.71 4.89 33.44
N SER A 9 -16.21 5.04 32.21
CA SER A 9 -17.05 4.05 31.50
C SER A 9 -16.27 3.17 30.51
N LYS A 10 -14.96 3.35 30.37
CA LYS A 10 -14.14 2.63 29.40
C LYS A 10 -13.04 1.83 30.08
N TYR A 11 -12.53 0.83 29.38
CA TYR A 11 -11.40 0.01 29.81
C TYR A 11 -10.19 0.33 28.95
N SER A 12 -8.99 0.34 29.53
CA SER A 12 -7.74 0.51 28.79
C SER A 12 -6.81 -0.64 29.10
N VAL A 13 -6.20 -1.19 28.04
CA VAL A 13 -5.10 -2.14 28.15
C VAL A 13 -3.80 -1.35 28.15
N VAL A 14 -2.98 -1.58 29.17
CA VAL A 14 -1.69 -0.90 29.33
C VAL A 14 -0.59 -1.94 29.26
N TYR A 15 0.37 -1.70 28.40
CA TYR A 15 1.51 -2.59 28.24
C TYR A 15 2.79 -1.84 27.94
N TYR A 16 3.91 -2.48 28.22
CA TYR A 16 5.24 -1.98 27.93
C TYR A 16 5.83 -2.71 26.73
N TYR A 17 6.55 -1.98 25.91
CA TYR A 17 7.32 -2.52 24.81
C TYR A 17 8.68 -1.81 24.72
N THR A 18 9.64 -2.45 24.05
CA THR A 18 10.96 -1.87 23.80
C THR A 18 11.02 -1.52 22.32
N ASP A 19 11.48 -0.32 21.99
CA ASP A 19 11.69 0.10 20.61
C ASP A 19 13.00 -0.44 20.03
N GLU A 20 13.28 -0.13 18.76
CA GLU A 20 14.51 -0.53 18.07
C GLU A 20 15.79 0.04 18.71
N LYS A 21 15.67 1.11 19.49
CA LYS A 21 16.77 1.75 20.19
C LYS A 21 17.01 1.16 21.58
N GLY A 22 16.18 0.22 22.01
CA GLY A 22 16.24 -0.39 23.33
C GLY A 22 15.54 0.40 24.43
N GLU A 23 14.82 1.48 24.10
CA GLU A 23 14.07 2.28 25.06
C GLU A 23 12.72 1.64 25.40
N LYS A 24 12.35 1.67 26.68
CA LYS A 24 11.08 1.12 27.16
C LYS A 24 9.98 2.18 27.10
N HIS A 25 8.93 1.87 26.36
CA HIS A 25 7.74 2.71 26.20
C HIS A 25 6.52 2.05 26.80
N GLN A 26 5.57 2.89 27.23
CA GLN A 26 4.27 2.47 27.73
C GLN A 26 3.19 2.86 26.72
N LYS A 27 2.33 1.92 26.32
CA LYS A 27 1.19 2.17 25.43
C LYS A 27 -0.13 1.92 26.17
N TRP A 28 -1.10 2.77 25.87
CA TRP A 28 -2.46 2.70 26.36
C TRP A 28 -3.40 2.48 25.17
N GLU A 29 -4.14 1.38 25.17
CA GLU A 29 -5.17 1.11 24.17
C GLU A 29 -6.54 1.13 24.85
N THR A 30 -7.43 2.00 24.38
CA THR A 30 -8.79 2.13 24.95
C THR A 30 -9.73 1.15 24.27
N CYS A 31 -10.41 0.33 25.08
CA CYS A 31 -11.42 -0.65 24.66
C CYS A 31 -12.82 -0.17 25.11
N GLN A 32 -13.83 -0.59 24.37
CA GLN A 32 -15.21 -0.20 24.67
C GLN A 32 -15.76 -0.95 25.87
N ASP A 33 -15.44 -2.23 26.00
CA ASP A 33 -15.89 -3.08 27.09
C ASP A 33 -14.73 -3.90 27.71
N HIS A 34 -15.07 -4.58 28.85
CA HIS A 34 -14.11 -5.41 29.58
C HIS A 34 -13.73 -6.69 28.81
N ALA A 35 -14.66 -7.24 28.03
CA ALA A 35 -14.43 -8.48 27.30
C ALA A 35 -13.42 -8.22 26.14
N GLU A 36 -13.56 -7.09 25.46
CA GLU A 36 -12.60 -6.62 24.44
C GLU A 36 -11.22 -6.39 25.07
N ALA A 37 -11.16 -5.70 26.22
CA ALA A 37 -9.90 -5.45 26.91
C ALA A 37 -9.21 -6.75 27.34
N LYS A 38 -9.96 -7.75 27.83
CA LYS A 38 -9.42 -9.05 28.20
C LYS A 38 -8.87 -9.81 26.98
N ARG A 39 -9.59 -9.80 25.87
CA ARG A 39 -9.14 -10.43 24.62
C ARG A 39 -7.87 -9.75 24.11
N ARG A 40 -7.84 -8.41 24.09
CA ARG A 40 -6.69 -7.64 23.61
C ARG A 40 -5.45 -7.84 24.49
N LYS A 41 -5.64 -7.89 25.82
CA LYS A 41 -4.56 -8.22 26.74
C LYS A 41 -3.95 -9.58 26.45
N ALA A 42 -4.79 -10.62 26.31
CA ALA A 42 -4.34 -11.98 26.03
C ALA A 42 -3.59 -12.07 24.67
N GLU A 43 -4.05 -11.34 23.67
CA GLU A 43 -3.40 -11.25 22.35
C GLU A 43 -2.01 -10.64 22.48
N ILE A 44 -1.86 -9.50 23.16
CA ILE A 44 -0.57 -8.84 23.38
C ILE A 44 0.39 -9.73 24.16
N GLU A 45 -0.06 -10.38 25.24
CA GLU A 45 0.78 -11.27 26.05
C GLU A 45 1.23 -12.49 25.25
N ASN A 46 0.34 -13.05 24.42
CA ASN A 46 0.70 -14.16 23.51
C ASN A 46 1.72 -13.74 22.45
N GLN A 47 1.54 -12.57 21.85
CA GLN A 47 2.48 -12.02 20.87
C GLN A 47 3.86 -11.74 21.49
N GLN A 48 3.88 -11.16 22.72
CA GLN A 48 5.13 -10.92 23.44
C GLN A 48 5.81 -12.23 23.86
N GLY A 49 5.03 -13.25 24.27
CA GLY A 49 5.56 -14.55 24.63
C GLY A 49 6.13 -15.35 23.47
N ASN A 50 5.55 -15.22 22.29
CA ASN A 50 5.99 -15.91 21.07
C ASN A 50 7.02 -15.10 20.25
N GLY A 51 7.43 -13.91 20.70
CA GLY A 51 8.36 -13.04 19.97
C GLY A 51 7.80 -12.46 18.67
N THR A 52 6.46 -12.49 18.47
CA THR A 52 5.78 -11.94 17.27
C THR A 52 5.17 -10.56 17.52
N PHE A 53 5.46 -9.97 18.67
CA PHE A 53 4.98 -8.66 19.02
C PHE A 53 5.72 -7.58 18.20
N ILE A 54 4.97 -6.83 17.39
CA ILE A 54 5.48 -5.69 16.64
C ILE A 54 5.20 -4.43 17.46
N PRO A 55 6.24 -3.70 17.88
CA PRO A 55 6.05 -2.45 18.61
C PRO A 55 5.23 -1.45 17.80
N PRO A 56 4.37 -0.65 18.44
CA PRO A 56 3.71 0.47 17.77
C PRO A 56 4.75 1.47 17.27
N GLN A 57 4.77 1.69 15.95
CA GLN A 57 5.66 2.65 15.31
C GLN A 57 4.83 3.81 14.75
N GLU A 58 5.35 5.02 14.87
CA GLU A 58 4.76 6.22 14.24
C GLU A 58 5.24 6.41 12.79
N LEU A 59 5.75 5.32 12.17
CA LEU A 59 6.24 5.35 10.80
C LEU A 59 5.09 5.65 9.84
N THR A 60 5.19 6.78 9.14
CA THR A 60 4.19 7.18 8.15
C THR A 60 4.33 6.37 6.86
N VAL A 61 3.23 6.22 6.12
CA VAL A 61 3.24 5.56 4.80
C VAL A 61 4.20 6.26 3.85
N LYS A 62 4.29 7.59 3.90
CA LYS A 62 5.21 8.40 3.08
C LYS A 62 6.68 8.08 3.36
N ASP A 63 7.06 8.02 4.63
CA ASP A 63 8.44 7.72 5.01
C ASP A 63 8.80 6.28 4.71
N PHE A 64 7.89 5.35 5.02
CA PHE A 64 8.05 3.94 4.66
C PHE A 64 8.22 3.75 3.14
N LEU A 65 7.37 4.37 2.30
CA LEU A 65 7.47 4.25 0.85
C LEU A 65 8.75 4.88 0.29
N ARG A 66 9.25 5.97 0.90
CA ARG A 66 10.55 6.54 0.54
C ARG A 66 11.67 5.51 0.74
N ASP A 67 11.70 4.87 1.90
CA ASP A 67 12.73 3.88 2.22
C ASP A 67 12.55 2.60 1.40
N PHE A 68 11.31 2.16 1.16
CA PHE A 68 10.99 1.05 0.26
C PHE A 68 11.50 1.29 -1.17
N VAL A 69 11.27 2.47 -1.74
CA VAL A 69 11.77 2.83 -3.07
C VAL A 69 13.30 2.86 -3.09
N LYS A 70 13.91 3.44 -2.06
CA LYS A 70 15.37 3.55 -1.95
C LYS A 70 16.06 2.19 -1.82
N ILE A 71 15.53 1.29 -1.00
CA ILE A 71 16.17 0.00 -0.69
C ILE A 71 15.76 -1.07 -1.70
N TYR A 72 14.46 -1.25 -1.89
CA TYR A 72 13.92 -2.31 -2.74
C TYR A 72 13.79 -1.86 -4.20
N GLY A 73 13.25 -0.67 -4.44
CA GLY A 73 12.95 -0.19 -5.80
C GLY A 73 14.19 -0.06 -6.66
N THR A 74 15.28 0.51 -6.13
CA THR A 74 16.55 0.67 -6.87
C THR A 74 17.19 -0.66 -7.26
N SER A 75 17.00 -1.71 -6.48
CA SER A 75 17.63 -3.02 -6.70
C SER A 75 16.80 -3.96 -7.56
N HIS A 76 15.46 -3.80 -7.59
CA HIS A 76 14.56 -4.81 -8.17
C HIS A 76 13.75 -4.29 -9.37
N TRP A 77 13.69 -2.97 -9.60
CA TRP A 77 12.87 -2.43 -10.67
C TRP A 77 13.72 -1.99 -11.86
N ALA A 78 13.25 -2.33 -13.07
CA ALA A 78 13.76 -1.69 -14.27
C ALA A 78 13.45 -0.18 -14.25
N LEU A 79 14.28 0.63 -14.90
CA LEU A 79 14.19 2.10 -14.88
C LEU A 79 12.78 2.63 -15.17
N SER A 80 12.13 2.12 -16.22
CA SER A 80 10.75 2.52 -16.58
C SER A 80 9.71 2.18 -15.51
N THR A 81 9.90 1.04 -14.81
CA THR A 81 9.04 0.63 -13.71
C THR A 81 9.28 1.52 -12.49
N TYR A 82 10.54 1.82 -12.19
CA TYR A 82 10.92 2.73 -11.12
C TYR A 82 10.28 4.10 -11.29
N GLU A 83 10.46 4.73 -12.44
CA GLU A 83 9.88 6.05 -12.75
C GLU A 83 8.35 6.04 -12.64
N SER A 84 7.71 5.01 -13.21
CA SER A 84 6.25 4.85 -13.17
C SER A 84 5.73 4.68 -11.74
N ASN A 85 6.37 3.86 -10.92
CA ASN A 85 5.99 3.62 -9.53
C ASN A 85 6.21 4.86 -8.67
N CYS A 86 7.34 5.56 -8.83
CA CYS A 86 7.61 6.83 -8.15
C CYS A 86 6.54 7.88 -8.49
N ALA A 87 6.13 7.97 -9.76
CA ALA A 87 5.06 8.88 -10.17
C ALA A 87 3.71 8.51 -9.53
N LEU A 88 3.36 7.22 -9.42
CA LEU A 88 2.14 6.78 -8.75
C LEU A 88 2.18 7.11 -7.25
N ILE A 89 3.30 6.89 -6.60
CA ILE A 89 3.51 7.20 -5.18
C ILE A 89 3.35 8.70 -4.94
N ALA A 90 4.05 9.53 -5.71
CA ALA A 90 4.05 10.98 -5.53
C ALA A 90 2.69 11.62 -5.84
N ASN A 91 2.03 11.18 -6.92
CA ASN A 91 0.84 11.84 -7.42
C ASN A 91 -0.46 11.36 -6.76
N TYR A 92 -0.53 10.12 -6.28
CA TYR A 92 -1.79 9.53 -5.82
C TYR A 92 -1.73 8.90 -4.43
N ILE A 93 -0.61 8.26 -4.06
CA ILE A 93 -0.52 7.55 -2.79
C ILE A 93 -0.20 8.52 -1.66
N ASN A 94 0.90 9.25 -1.75
CA ASN A 94 1.32 10.19 -0.71
C ASN A 94 0.28 11.26 -0.39
N PRO A 95 -0.38 11.91 -1.38
CA PRO A 95 -1.42 12.91 -1.09
C PRO A 95 -2.66 12.33 -0.40
N ALA A 96 -2.94 11.04 -0.57
CA ALA A 96 -4.16 10.42 -0.06
C ALA A 96 -3.99 9.72 1.29
N ILE A 97 -2.83 9.10 1.53
CA ILE A 97 -2.57 8.26 2.71
C ILE A 97 -1.16 8.43 3.29
N GLY A 98 -0.36 9.35 2.75
CA GLY A 98 1.06 9.49 3.10
C GLY A 98 1.32 9.79 4.57
N ASP A 99 0.46 10.58 5.20
CA ASP A 99 0.61 11.01 6.60
C ASP A 99 0.03 10.01 7.63
N MET A 100 -0.56 8.91 7.15
CA MET A 100 -1.09 7.86 8.03
C MET A 100 0.02 6.92 8.50
N ALA A 101 -0.12 6.37 9.70
CA ALA A 101 0.78 5.31 10.16
C ALA A 101 0.57 4.03 9.33
N VAL A 102 1.68 3.35 8.97
CA VAL A 102 1.64 2.10 8.19
C VAL A 102 0.78 1.03 8.87
N GLN A 103 0.84 0.97 10.20
CA GLN A 103 0.11 0.00 11.03
C GLN A 103 -1.41 0.25 11.09
N ASP A 104 -1.88 1.46 10.75
CA ASP A 104 -3.30 1.83 10.77
C ASP A 104 -4.05 1.46 9.47
N ILE A 105 -3.32 0.99 8.45
CA ILE A 105 -3.90 0.60 7.17
C ILE A 105 -4.60 -0.76 7.31
N SER A 106 -5.93 -0.75 7.40
CA SER A 106 -6.76 -1.95 7.46
C SER A 106 -7.31 -2.34 6.07
N PRO A 107 -7.76 -3.60 5.85
CA PRO A 107 -8.40 -4.00 4.59
C PRO A 107 -9.64 -3.16 4.25
N LYS A 108 -10.47 -2.82 5.24
CA LYS A 108 -11.62 -1.94 5.06
C LYS A 108 -11.20 -0.55 4.57
N PHE A 109 -10.15 0.02 5.19
CA PHE A 109 -9.61 1.30 4.75
C PHE A 109 -9.11 1.25 3.30
N VAL A 110 -8.48 0.14 2.89
CA VAL A 110 -8.02 -0.04 1.51
C VAL A 110 -9.19 -0.04 0.53
N ASP A 111 -10.32 -0.66 0.86
CA ASP A 111 -11.54 -0.62 0.04
C ASP A 111 -12.08 0.82 -0.09
N GLU A 112 -12.16 1.56 1.01
CA GLU A 112 -12.55 2.97 1.02
C GLU A 112 -11.58 3.85 0.22
N PHE A 113 -10.28 3.57 0.29
CA PHE A 113 -9.26 4.23 -0.51
C PHE A 113 -9.47 4.02 -2.01
N TYR A 114 -9.81 2.80 -2.46
CA TYR A 114 -10.12 2.56 -3.87
C TYR A 114 -11.36 3.32 -4.34
N VAL A 115 -12.40 3.42 -3.52
CA VAL A 115 -13.58 4.23 -3.84
C VAL A 115 -13.20 5.71 -4.02
N ARG A 116 -12.32 6.25 -3.18
CA ARG A 116 -11.79 7.62 -3.33
C ARG A 116 -10.97 7.79 -4.60
N LEU A 117 -10.10 6.82 -4.93
CA LEU A 117 -9.31 6.86 -6.16
C LEU A 117 -10.17 6.87 -7.43
N GLN A 118 -11.31 6.17 -7.46
CA GLN A 118 -12.25 6.20 -8.58
C GLN A 118 -12.84 7.58 -8.85
N ARG A 119 -12.85 8.47 -7.86
CA ARG A 119 -13.31 9.85 -7.95
C ARG A 119 -12.19 10.87 -8.05
N THR A 120 -10.95 10.41 -8.11
CA THR A 120 -9.76 11.27 -8.21
C THR A 120 -9.46 11.56 -9.67
N ARG A 121 -9.19 12.83 -9.99
CA ARG A 121 -8.78 13.25 -11.33
C ARG A 121 -7.34 12.86 -11.61
N PRO A 122 -7.02 12.41 -12.83
CA PRO A 122 -5.64 12.11 -13.20
C PRO A 122 -4.79 13.39 -13.23
N VAL A 123 -3.56 13.29 -12.73
CA VAL A 123 -2.57 14.37 -12.84
C VAL A 123 -2.16 14.51 -14.29
N ALA A 124 -2.30 15.72 -14.85
CA ALA A 124 -1.92 16.00 -16.24
C ALA A 124 -0.42 15.79 -16.43
N LYS A 125 -0.04 14.99 -17.42
CA LYS A 125 1.35 14.91 -17.88
C LYS A 125 1.66 16.12 -18.75
N LYS A 126 2.92 16.65 -18.64
CA LYS A 126 3.42 17.70 -19.54
C LYS A 126 3.08 17.32 -21.00
N ASN A 127 2.34 18.17 -21.70
CA ASN A 127 1.93 18.04 -23.09
C ASN A 127 0.94 16.90 -23.45
N LYS A 128 0.23 16.31 -22.47
CA LYS A 128 -0.84 15.34 -22.77
C LYS A 128 -2.08 15.65 -21.95
N ARG A 129 -3.21 15.84 -22.61
CA ARG A 129 -4.52 15.94 -21.93
C ARG A 129 -4.86 14.58 -21.31
N PRO A 130 -5.48 14.54 -20.12
CA PRO A 130 -5.99 13.31 -19.55
C PRO A 130 -7.01 12.67 -20.50
N GLN A 131 -6.90 11.36 -20.71
CA GLN A 131 -7.83 10.62 -21.58
C GLN A 131 -9.17 10.33 -20.90
N SER A 132 -9.27 10.54 -19.60
CA SER A 132 -10.47 10.33 -18.80
C SER A 132 -10.57 11.39 -17.70
N GLU A 133 -11.79 11.70 -17.29
CA GLU A 133 -12.06 12.66 -16.22
C GLU A 133 -11.55 12.15 -14.86
N TYR A 134 -11.66 10.85 -14.61
CA TYR A 134 -11.23 10.17 -13.39
C TYR A 134 -10.18 9.10 -13.67
N LEU A 135 -9.52 8.63 -12.61
CA LEU A 135 -8.54 7.54 -12.71
C LEU A 135 -9.16 6.29 -13.29
N THR A 136 -8.51 5.73 -14.30
CA THR A 136 -8.95 4.47 -14.91
C THR A 136 -8.76 3.28 -13.96
N PRO A 137 -9.58 2.23 -14.05
CA PRO A 137 -9.38 0.99 -13.27
C PRO A 137 -7.99 0.40 -13.45
N GLY A 138 -7.36 0.57 -14.63
CA GLY A 138 -5.98 0.15 -14.88
C GLY A 138 -4.95 0.92 -14.03
N THR A 139 -5.12 2.24 -13.86
CA THR A 139 -4.26 3.05 -13.00
C THR A 139 -4.42 2.66 -11.53
N ILE A 140 -5.66 2.44 -11.07
CA ILE A 140 -5.93 1.99 -9.69
C ILE A 140 -5.32 0.60 -9.45
N HIS A 141 -5.38 -0.29 -10.45
CA HIS A 141 -4.73 -1.59 -10.37
C HIS A 141 -3.20 -1.48 -10.27
N SER A 142 -2.60 -0.52 -10.97
CA SER A 142 -1.15 -0.26 -10.85
C SER A 142 -0.79 0.27 -9.46
N ILE A 143 -1.59 1.18 -8.89
CA ILE A 143 -1.45 1.65 -7.50
C ILE A 143 -1.56 0.47 -6.52
N HIS A 144 -2.57 -0.42 -6.70
CA HIS A 144 -2.71 -1.63 -5.90
C HIS A 144 -1.46 -2.52 -5.95
N LYS A 145 -0.89 -2.73 -7.13
CA LYS A 145 0.34 -3.55 -7.28
C LYS A 145 1.51 -2.99 -6.49
N VAL A 146 1.74 -1.67 -6.59
CA VAL A 146 2.82 -0.99 -5.87
C VAL A 146 2.63 -1.14 -4.36
N LEU A 147 1.44 -0.80 -3.86
CA LEU A 147 1.14 -0.87 -2.43
C LEU A 147 1.17 -2.31 -1.90
N ARG A 148 0.61 -3.29 -2.64
CA ARG A 148 0.69 -4.68 -2.26
C ARG A 148 2.14 -5.16 -2.13
N CYS A 149 3.00 -4.80 -3.08
CA CYS A 149 4.44 -5.15 -3.05
C CYS A 149 5.15 -4.45 -1.88
N ALA A 150 4.89 -3.16 -1.66
CA ALA A 150 5.47 -2.42 -0.56
C ALA A 150 5.05 -3.00 0.81
N PHE A 151 3.76 -3.28 1.01
CA PHE A 151 3.26 -3.84 2.26
C PHE A 151 3.66 -5.30 2.46
N GLU A 152 3.92 -6.07 1.40
CA GLU A 152 4.58 -7.37 1.51
C GLU A 152 6.01 -7.23 2.06
N GLN A 153 6.73 -6.20 1.59
CA GLN A 153 8.06 -5.89 2.11
C GLN A 153 8.00 -5.38 3.56
N ALA A 154 6.96 -4.61 3.93
CA ALA A 154 6.74 -4.18 5.32
C ALA A 154 6.54 -5.36 6.27
N VAL A 155 5.89 -6.45 5.82
CA VAL A 155 5.80 -7.69 6.59
C VAL A 155 7.18 -8.35 6.75
N LYS A 156 7.98 -8.41 5.68
CA LYS A 156 9.34 -8.96 5.74
C LYS A 156 10.30 -8.13 6.60
N TRP A 157 10.07 -6.83 6.70
CA TRP A 157 10.81 -5.93 7.57
C TRP A 157 10.24 -5.85 9.00
N GLU A 158 9.25 -6.71 9.29
CA GLU A 158 8.60 -6.79 10.62
C GLU A 158 7.96 -5.47 11.10
N ILE A 159 7.60 -4.57 10.16
CA ILE A 159 6.90 -3.31 10.44
C ILE A 159 5.41 -3.57 10.73
N ILE A 160 4.81 -4.55 10.05
CA ILE A 160 3.42 -4.99 10.21
C ILE A 160 3.33 -6.51 10.25
N ALA A 161 2.35 -7.03 10.98
CA ALA A 161 2.16 -8.48 11.11
C ALA A 161 1.59 -9.14 9.86
N ARG A 162 0.79 -8.41 9.07
CA ARG A 162 0.13 -8.94 7.86
C ARG A 162 -0.12 -7.84 6.84
N ASN A 163 -0.08 -8.22 5.56
CA ASN A 163 -0.40 -7.30 4.46
C ASN A 163 -1.93 -7.15 4.32
N PRO A 164 -2.51 -5.94 4.40
CA PRO A 164 -3.95 -5.73 4.25
C PRO A 164 -4.44 -5.82 2.79
N PHE A 165 -3.57 -5.59 1.79
CA PHE A 165 -3.95 -5.44 0.39
C PHE A 165 -4.47 -6.73 -0.29
N PRO A 166 -3.97 -7.96 0.00
CA PRO A 166 -4.54 -9.19 -0.55
C PRO A 166 -5.99 -9.44 -0.15
N HIS A 167 -6.42 -8.89 0.99
CA HIS A 167 -7.77 -9.07 1.55
C HIS A 167 -8.75 -7.96 1.14
N ALA A 168 -8.29 -6.96 0.38
CA ALA A 168 -9.11 -5.85 -0.11
C ALA A 168 -9.71 -6.15 -1.50
N ASN A 169 -10.88 -5.56 -1.78
CA ASN A 169 -11.63 -5.72 -3.03
C ASN A 169 -11.13 -4.75 -4.09
N LYS A 170 -10.13 -5.16 -4.87
CA LYS A 170 -9.61 -4.33 -5.97
C LYS A 170 -10.66 -4.12 -7.08
N PRO A 171 -10.73 -2.93 -7.72
CA PRO A 171 -11.59 -2.70 -8.85
C PRO A 171 -11.29 -3.66 -10.02
N LYS A 172 -12.34 -4.17 -10.66
CA LYS A 172 -12.20 -5.01 -11.85
C LYS A 172 -11.64 -4.19 -13.02
N THR A 173 -10.65 -4.75 -13.70
CA THR A 173 -10.08 -4.14 -14.91
C THR A 173 -10.64 -4.86 -16.14
N ASN A 174 -11.35 -4.12 -16.99
CA ASN A 174 -11.77 -4.64 -18.29
C ASN A 174 -10.65 -4.35 -19.29
N TYR A 175 -9.82 -5.33 -19.56
CA TYR A 175 -8.85 -5.23 -20.64
C TYR A 175 -9.56 -5.51 -21.96
N LYS A 176 -9.63 -4.50 -22.85
CA LYS A 176 -9.96 -4.78 -24.26
C LYS A 176 -8.84 -5.63 -24.85
N LYS A 177 -9.19 -6.74 -25.50
CA LYS A 177 -8.24 -7.46 -26.34
C LYS A 177 -7.70 -6.47 -27.37
N ARG A 178 -6.38 -6.39 -27.47
CA ARG A 178 -5.76 -5.66 -28.58
C ARG A 178 -5.87 -6.51 -29.82
N ASP A 179 -6.24 -5.89 -30.93
CA ASP A 179 -6.15 -6.56 -32.23
C ASP A 179 -4.68 -6.84 -32.52
N ILE A 180 -4.38 -8.08 -32.77
CA ILE A 180 -3.03 -8.53 -33.13
C ILE A 180 -2.98 -8.53 -34.66
N TRP A 181 -1.99 -7.85 -35.20
CA TRP A 181 -1.78 -7.83 -36.64
C TRP A 181 -1.53 -9.26 -37.13
N THR A 182 -2.25 -9.66 -38.18
CA THR A 182 -2.00 -10.91 -38.85
C THR A 182 -0.76 -10.80 -39.74
N ALA A 183 -0.19 -11.95 -40.15
CA ALA A 183 0.97 -11.96 -41.05
C ALA A 183 0.71 -11.18 -42.34
N ASP A 184 -0.51 -11.27 -42.88
CA ASP A 184 -0.89 -10.55 -44.12
C ASP A 184 -1.03 -9.05 -43.91
N MET A 185 -1.51 -8.62 -42.73
CA MET A 185 -1.53 -7.17 -42.38
C MET A 185 -0.12 -6.61 -42.25
N ILE A 186 0.80 -7.39 -41.66
CA ILE A 186 2.22 -6.99 -41.54
C ILE A 186 2.87 -6.90 -42.90
N ARG A 187 2.65 -7.90 -43.80
CA ARG A 187 3.17 -7.85 -45.17
C ARG A 187 2.69 -6.62 -45.94
N LYS A 188 1.37 -6.37 -45.92
CA LYS A 188 0.81 -5.18 -46.57
C LYS A 188 1.41 -3.87 -46.02
N ALA A 189 1.55 -3.78 -44.69
CA ALA A 189 2.15 -2.61 -44.08
C ALA A 189 3.62 -2.41 -44.48
N LEU A 190 4.39 -3.49 -44.64
CA LEU A 190 5.79 -3.45 -45.12
C LEU A 190 5.85 -3.10 -46.60
N ASP A 191 4.95 -3.62 -47.44
CA ASP A 191 4.90 -3.30 -48.91
C ASP A 191 4.52 -1.84 -49.16
N GLU A 192 3.73 -1.22 -48.26
CA GLU A 192 3.34 0.20 -48.31
C GLU A 192 4.37 1.13 -47.61
N CYS A 193 5.40 0.58 -46.99
CA CYS A 193 6.35 1.35 -46.20
C CYS A 193 7.59 1.72 -47.04
N ASP A 194 7.71 3.01 -47.36
CA ASP A 194 8.89 3.56 -48.07
C ASP A 194 10.10 3.84 -47.15
N ASP A 195 9.99 3.59 -45.81
CA ASP A 195 11.08 3.87 -44.87
C ASP A 195 12.02 2.67 -44.74
N MET A 196 13.17 2.78 -45.38
CA MET A 196 14.26 1.76 -45.39
C MET A 196 14.76 1.37 -43.98
N LYS A 197 14.39 2.09 -42.93
CA LYS A 197 14.79 1.76 -41.56
C LYS A 197 13.88 0.69 -40.90
N LEU A 198 12.84 0.27 -41.60
CA LEU A 198 11.91 -0.76 -41.12
C LEU A 198 12.18 -2.16 -41.72
N TYR A 199 13.21 -2.30 -42.56
CA TYR A 199 13.68 -3.55 -43.12
C TYR A 199 14.84 -4.13 -42.33
#